data_c0ac271391bc730bc379f310e5367076
#
_entry.id   c0ac271391bc730bc379f310e5367076
#
_cell.length_a   1.000
_cell.length_b   1.000
_cell.length_c   1.000
_cell.angle_alpha   90.00
_cell.angle_beta   90.00
_cell.angle_gamma   90.00
#
_symmetry.space_group_name_H-M   'P 1'
#
loop_
_entity.id
_entity.type
_entity.pdbx_description
1 polymer ?
#
loop_
_entity_poly.entity_id
_entity_poly.type
_entity_poly.pdbx_seq_one_letter_code
_entity_poly.pdbx_strand_id
1 'polypeptide(L)'
;MDMILYIPYDFPFVMDEGMSRFISQYVDGNYLEGYTWKMSINGLECTNCQSPEDASKRDLADFNQIEISGKFDLRILRQDHYSVELNGPEHEKEQYTVRRSGETLIIDFNRNKNFDWDVKGLTLEEMKITITMPTIEKIEAVGLGNIRFEDFTSDDLEIEVRGPVKIRGEINAHNLIIKLTGKSEADLSGNTNNLNARIEFASRLRAYHLQAQDAFVEVSGASSAKVNVSGTLEMDEGVASDIDYRGNPQIIRHD
;
A
#
# COMPACT_ATOMS: atom_id res chain seq x y z
N MET A 1 16.18 -40.16 -0.94
CA MET A 1 15.94 -40.57 0.45
C MET A 1 14.50 -40.20 0.71
N ASP A 2 13.61 -41.20 0.71
CA ASP A 2 12.18 -40.94 0.91
C ASP A 2 11.94 -40.73 2.41
N MET A 3 11.41 -39.57 2.76
CA MET A 3 11.04 -39.26 4.15
C MET A 3 9.55 -39.55 4.32
N ILE A 4 9.22 -40.38 5.30
CA ILE A 4 7.83 -40.72 5.62
C ILE A 4 7.47 -40.03 6.94
N LEU A 5 6.48 -39.14 6.87
CA LEU A 5 5.93 -38.48 8.05
C LEU A 5 4.68 -39.24 8.52
N TYR A 6 4.73 -39.77 9.76
CA TYR A 6 3.57 -40.40 10.40
C TYR A 6 2.87 -39.42 11.33
N ILE A 7 1.65 -39.04 10.99
CA ILE A 7 0.79 -38.22 11.85
C ILE A 7 -0.31 -39.10 12.41
N PRO A 8 -0.38 -39.31 13.75
CA PRO A 8 -1.43 -40.10 14.37
C PRO A 8 -2.80 -39.45 14.17
N TYR A 9 -3.83 -40.27 13.95
CA TYR A 9 -5.21 -39.79 13.90
C TYR A 9 -5.65 -39.19 15.23
N ASP A 10 -6.42 -38.11 15.16
CA ASP A 10 -7.00 -37.38 16.27
C ASP A 10 -6.02 -36.87 17.34
N PHE A 11 -4.71 -36.90 17.05
CA PHE A 11 -3.72 -36.36 17.96
C PHE A 11 -3.40 -34.91 17.55
N PRO A 12 -3.64 -33.92 18.43
CA PRO A 12 -3.36 -32.52 18.10
C PRO A 12 -1.85 -32.22 18.17
N PHE A 13 -1.34 -31.47 17.19
CA PHE A 13 0.03 -30.98 17.16
C PHE A 13 0.07 -29.54 16.67
N VAL A 14 1.08 -28.78 17.08
CA VAL A 14 1.29 -27.40 16.60
C VAL A 14 2.16 -27.46 15.35
N MET A 15 1.74 -26.78 14.29
CA MET A 15 2.50 -26.63 13.06
C MET A 15 3.60 -25.60 13.27
N ASP A 16 4.86 -25.98 13.08
CA ASP A 16 5.99 -25.04 13.00
C ASP A 16 6.30 -24.65 11.54
N GLU A 17 7.17 -23.66 11.35
CA GLU A 17 7.55 -23.16 10.02
C GLU A 17 8.15 -24.26 9.13
N GLY A 18 8.99 -25.13 9.70
CA GLY A 18 9.62 -26.23 8.96
C GLY A 18 8.60 -27.27 8.48
N MET A 19 7.65 -27.64 9.34
CA MET A 19 6.59 -28.59 9.03
C MET A 19 5.57 -27.99 8.07
N SER A 20 5.17 -26.73 8.25
CA SER A 20 4.29 -25.99 7.34
C SER A 20 4.86 -25.94 5.93
N ARG A 21 6.12 -25.57 5.78
CA ARG A 21 6.82 -25.52 4.50
C ARG A 21 6.96 -26.91 3.86
N PHE A 22 7.24 -27.93 4.65
CA PHE A 22 7.36 -29.30 4.16
C PHE A 22 6.01 -29.83 3.65
N ILE A 23 4.94 -29.69 4.43
CA ILE A 23 3.60 -30.19 4.06
C ILE A 23 3.07 -29.47 2.82
N SER A 24 3.23 -28.16 2.71
CA SER A 24 2.77 -27.36 1.56
C SER A 24 3.44 -27.74 0.24
N GLN A 25 4.56 -28.47 0.25
CA GLN A 25 5.21 -28.98 -0.96
C GLN A 25 4.53 -30.25 -1.54
N TYR A 26 3.80 -30.99 -0.72
CA TYR A 26 3.29 -32.31 -1.08
C TYR A 26 1.77 -32.44 -0.99
N VAL A 27 1.12 -31.51 -0.30
CA VAL A 27 -0.33 -31.50 -0.10
C VAL A 27 -0.87 -30.11 -0.42
N ASP A 28 -1.85 -30.07 -1.32
CA ASP A 28 -2.55 -28.82 -1.64
C ASP A 28 -3.32 -28.31 -0.41
N GLY A 29 -2.98 -27.12 0.05
CA GLY A 29 -3.64 -26.51 1.21
C GLY A 29 -2.77 -25.42 1.85
N ASN A 30 -3.39 -24.54 2.62
CA ASN A 30 -2.72 -23.49 3.36
C ASN A 30 -2.55 -23.91 4.82
N TYR A 31 -1.42 -24.53 5.14
CA TYR A 31 -1.12 -25.06 6.47
C TYR A 31 -0.32 -24.03 7.26
N LEU A 32 -1.03 -23.16 7.98
CA LEU A 32 -0.44 -22.07 8.73
C LEU A 32 0.31 -22.56 9.98
N GLU A 33 1.48 -22.00 10.22
CA GLU A 33 2.25 -22.20 11.44
C GLU A 33 1.59 -21.54 12.67
N GLY A 34 1.91 -22.06 13.87
CA GLY A 34 1.38 -21.55 15.12
C GLY A 34 -0.03 -22.04 15.47
N TYR A 35 -0.71 -22.71 14.55
CA TYR A 35 -2.03 -23.31 14.79
C TYR A 35 -1.92 -24.78 15.21
N THR A 36 -2.96 -25.26 15.90
CA THR A 36 -3.07 -26.65 16.30
C THR A 36 -3.84 -27.44 15.26
N TRP A 37 -3.22 -28.45 14.73
CA TRP A 37 -3.75 -29.33 13.68
C TRP A 37 -3.94 -30.74 14.20
N LYS A 38 -4.84 -31.49 13.61
CA LYS A 38 -5.00 -32.94 13.83
C LYS A 38 -5.25 -33.65 12.51
N MET A 39 -4.83 -34.88 12.39
CA MET A 39 -5.18 -35.73 11.26
C MET A 39 -6.57 -36.31 11.47
N SER A 40 -7.49 -36.10 10.54
CA SER A 40 -8.83 -36.69 10.49
C SER A 40 -8.97 -37.62 9.29
N ILE A 41 -10.12 -38.28 9.17
CA ILE A 41 -10.47 -39.10 7.99
C ILE A 41 -10.51 -38.27 6.69
N ASN A 42 -10.72 -36.97 6.80
CA ASN A 42 -10.78 -36.04 5.68
C ASN A 42 -9.44 -35.32 5.40
N GLY A 43 -8.37 -35.66 6.12
CA GLY A 43 -7.05 -35.03 6.04
C GLY A 43 -6.71 -34.22 7.29
N LEU A 44 -5.80 -33.23 7.12
CA LEU A 44 -5.40 -32.32 8.20
C LEU A 44 -6.50 -31.29 8.48
N GLU A 45 -7.01 -31.31 9.71
CA GLU A 45 -7.99 -30.37 10.21
C GLU A 45 -7.36 -29.47 11.27
N CYS A 46 -7.59 -28.18 11.17
CA CYS A 46 -7.18 -27.23 12.20
C CYS A 46 -8.21 -27.20 13.33
N THR A 47 -7.75 -27.33 14.57
CA THR A 47 -8.64 -27.42 15.75
C THR A 47 -8.89 -26.06 16.41
N ASN A 48 -8.02 -25.11 16.21
CA ASN A 48 -8.11 -23.76 16.74
C ASN A 48 -8.08 -22.66 15.66
N CYS A 49 -8.11 -23.04 14.39
CA CYS A 49 -8.41 -22.11 13.32
C CYS A 49 -9.89 -21.74 13.39
N GLN A 50 -10.17 -20.50 13.50
CA GLN A 50 -11.47 -19.99 13.06
C GLN A 50 -11.52 -20.13 11.53
N SER A 51 -12.68 -20.00 10.91
CA SER A 51 -12.82 -20.27 9.46
C SER A 51 -11.66 -19.66 8.63
N PRO A 52 -11.31 -20.21 7.45
CA PRO A 52 -10.26 -19.65 6.60
C PRO A 52 -10.42 -18.15 6.34
N GLU A 53 -11.66 -17.64 6.34
CA GLU A 53 -11.98 -16.22 6.26
C GLU A 53 -11.57 -15.44 7.52
N ASP A 54 -11.69 -16.03 8.71
CA ASP A 54 -11.30 -15.37 9.97
C ASP A 54 -9.78 -15.41 10.21
N ALA A 55 -9.10 -16.46 9.76
CA ALA A 55 -7.64 -16.55 9.80
C ALA A 55 -7.02 -15.48 8.87
N SER A 56 -7.51 -15.37 7.64
CA SER A 56 -7.04 -14.34 6.70
C SER A 56 -7.28 -12.91 7.18
N LYS A 57 -8.38 -12.66 7.88
CA LYS A 57 -8.70 -11.33 8.45
C LYS A 57 -7.80 -10.96 9.62
N ARG A 58 -7.36 -11.91 10.46
CA ARG A 58 -6.43 -11.63 11.57
C ARG A 58 -5.00 -11.42 11.10
N ASP A 59 -4.56 -12.15 10.08
CA ASP A 59 -3.24 -11.96 9.48
C ASP A 59 -3.10 -10.60 8.78
N LEU A 60 -4.22 -9.95 8.47
CA LEU A 60 -4.28 -8.61 7.86
C LEU A 60 -4.65 -7.52 8.87
N ALA A 61 -4.30 -7.67 10.16
CA ALA A 61 -4.45 -6.63 11.18
C ALA A 61 -3.07 -6.01 11.54
N ASP A 62 -3.08 -4.95 12.33
CA ASP A 62 -1.88 -4.32 12.90
C ASP A 62 -0.85 -3.84 11.86
N PHE A 63 -1.33 -3.31 10.74
CA PHE A 63 -0.49 -2.62 9.76
C PHE A 63 -0.77 -1.11 9.79
N ASN A 64 0.27 -0.30 9.57
CA ASN A 64 0.22 1.15 9.41
C ASN A 64 0.82 1.61 8.08
N GLN A 65 1.28 0.67 7.25
CA GLN A 65 1.90 0.91 5.96
C GLN A 65 1.18 0.12 4.87
N ILE A 66 1.08 0.69 3.67
CA ILE A 66 0.46 0.08 2.49
C ILE A 66 1.45 0.11 1.34
N GLU A 67 1.68 -1.05 0.72
CA GLU A 67 2.36 -1.20 -0.55
C GLU A 67 1.39 -1.80 -1.56
N ILE A 68 1.18 -1.11 -2.70
CA ILE A 68 0.24 -1.57 -3.72
C ILE A 68 0.85 -1.49 -5.12
N SER A 69 0.65 -2.54 -5.90
CA SER A 69 1.06 -2.57 -7.32
C SER A 69 -0.09 -2.96 -8.24
N GLY A 70 -0.03 -2.51 -9.52
CA GLY A 70 -0.99 -2.91 -10.56
C GLY A 70 -1.93 -1.80 -11.04
N LYS A 71 -3.19 -2.17 -11.36
CA LYS A 71 -4.23 -1.23 -11.77
C LYS A 71 -5.36 -1.22 -10.73
N PHE A 72 -5.55 -0.12 -10.03
CA PHE A 72 -6.40 -0.07 -8.84
C PHE A 72 -7.16 1.26 -8.65
N ASP A 73 -8.31 1.18 -7.99
CA ASP A 73 -9.00 2.30 -7.32
C ASP A 73 -9.03 2.01 -5.82
N LEU A 74 -8.07 2.57 -5.08
CA LEU A 74 -7.87 2.34 -3.66
C LEU A 74 -8.57 3.43 -2.84
N ARG A 75 -9.38 2.97 -1.89
CA ARG A 75 -9.98 3.83 -0.86
C ARG A 75 -9.49 3.38 0.52
N ILE A 76 -8.92 4.31 1.29
CA ILE A 76 -8.46 4.05 2.64
C ILE A 76 -9.38 4.80 3.62
N LEU A 77 -9.96 4.08 4.57
CA LEU A 77 -10.92 4.59 5.54
C LEU A 77 -10.31 4.53 6.94
N ARG A 78 -10.37 5.63 7.66
CA ARG A 78 -9.95 5.67 9.05
C ARG A 78 -11.05 5.10 9.94
N GLN A 79 -10.76 3.99 10.63
CA GLN A 79 -11.63 3.36 11.63
C GLN A 79 -10.78 2.57 12.63
N ASP A 80 -11.35 2.23 13.79
CA ASP A 80 -10.64 1.52 14.87
C ASP A 80 -10.48 0.00 14.63
N HIS A 81 -10.70 -0.46 13.42
CA HIS A 81 -10.52 -1.86 13.03
C HIS A 81 -9.83 -1.97 11.67
N TYR A 82 -9.33 -3.16 11.36
CA TYR A 82 -8.67 -3.47 10.10
C TYR A 82 -9.59 -4.27 9.19
N SER A 83 -9.67 -3.89 7.93
CA SER A 83 -10.27 -4.72 6.87
C SER A 83 -9.63 -4.45 5.52
N VAL A 84 -9.64 -5.44 4.66
CA VAL A 84 -9.18 -5.34 3.27
C VAL A 84 -10.21 -6.03 2.39
N GLU A 85 -10.79 -5.29 1.46
CA GLU A 85 -11.79 -5.77 0.54
C GLU A 85 -11.37 -5.52 -0.90
N LEU A 86 -11.36 -6.56 -1.72
CA LEU A 86 -11.12 -6.48 -3.16
C LEU A 86 -12.43 -6.72 -3.90
N ASN A 87 -12.88 -5.75 -4.68
CA ASN A 87 -14.10 -5.79 -5.46
C ASN A 87 -13.78 -5.63 -6.95
N GLY A 88 -14.04 -6.66 -7.72
CA GLY A 88 -13.79 -6.74 -9.16
C GLY A 88 -14.16 -8.11 -9.70
N PRO A 89 -13.95 -8.37 -11.00
CA PRO A 89 -14.15 -9.68 -11.61
C PRO A 89 -13.25 -10.73 -10.92
N GLU A 90 -13.77 -11.95 -10.71
CA GLU A 90 -13.01 -13.03 -10.03
C GLU A 90 -11.68 -13.33 -10.72
N HIS A 91 -11.67 -13.39 -12.05
CA HIS A 91 -10.44 -13.65 -12.82
C HIS A 91 -9.38 -12.55 -12.66
N GLU A 92 -9.75 -11.33 -12.28
CA GLU A 92 -8.82 -10.27 -11.96
C GLU A 92 -8.40 -10.29 -10.49
N LYS A 93 -9.28 -10.65 -9.56
CA LYS A 93 -8.92 -10.85 -8.15
C LYS A 93 -7.84 -11.91 -7.98
N GLU A 94 -7.90 -12.99 -8.76
CA GLU A 94 -6.88 -14.06 -8.77
C GLU A 94 -5.48 -13.58 -9.17
N GLN A 95 -5.38 -12.42 -9.84
CA GLN A 95 -4.10 -11.80 -10.19
C GLN A 95 -3.49 -10.99 -9.03
N TYR A 96 -4.28 -10.68 -8.00
CA TYR A 96 -3.80 -9.95 -6.85
C TYR A 96 -3.49 -10.89 -5.69
N THR A 97 -2.36 -10.64 -5.04
CA THR A 97 -1.99 -11.30 -3.79
C THR A 97 -2.05 -10.27 -2.67
N VAL A 98 -2.76 -10.59 -1.61
CA VAL A 98 -2.85 -9.75 -0.41
C VAL A 98 -2.16 -10.47 0.74
N ARG A 99 -1.19 -9.82 1.35
CA ARG A 99 -0.43 -10.36 2.48
C ARG A 99 0.06 -9.24 3.39
N ARG A 100 0.38 -9.57 4.60
CA ARG A 100 1.06 -8.67 5.53
C ARG A 100 2.52 -9.11 5.74
N SER A 101 3.42 -8.15 5.84
CA SER A 101 4.82 -8.38 6.21
C SER A 101 5.25 -7.31 7.22
N GLY A 102 5.40 -7.70 8.47
CA GLY A 102 5.61 -6.74 9.56
C GLY A 102 4.41 -5.79 9.70
N GLU A 103 4.65 -4.50 9.61
CA GLU A 103 3.65 -3.43 9.68
C GLU A 103 3.11 -3.00 8.30
N THR A 104 3.50 -3.71 7.23
CA THR A 104 3.13 -3.37 5.85
C THR A 104 2.07 -4.34 5.31
N LEU A 105 0.92 -3.81 4.88
CA LEU A 105 -0.03 -4.50 4.03
C LEU A 105 0.46 -4.42 2.58
N ILE A 106 0.68 -5.57 1.95
CA ILE A 106 1.19 -5.68 0.58
C ILE A 106 0.09 -6.23 -0.32
N ILE A 107 -0.23 -5.47 -1.38
CA ILE A 107 -1.21 -5.84 -2.41
C ILE A 107 -0.50 -5.84 -3.76
N ASP A 108 -0.08 -7.04 -4.19
CA ASP A 108 0.71 -7.21 -5.39
C ASP A 108 -0.10 -7.74 -6.56
N PHE A 109 0.05 -7.10 -7.71
CA PHE A 109 -0.44 -7.62 -8.99
C PHE A 109 0.59 -8.57 -9.59
N ASN A 110 0.25 -9.87 -9.67
CA ASN A 110 1.11 -10.90 -10.18
C ASN A 110 0.94 -11.10 -11.70
N ARG A 111 1.85 -10.56 -12.49
CA ARG A 111 1.87 -10.70 -13.96
C ARG A 111 2.09 -12.13 -14.46
N ASN A 112 2.57 -13.05 -13.64
CA ASN A 112 3.05 -14.36 -14.08
C ASN A 112 2.01 -15.49 -14.03
N LYS A 113 0.79 -15.24 -13.54
CA LYS A 113 -0.27 -16.22 -13.58
C LYS A 113 -0.98 -16.18 -14.94
N ASN A 114 -0.44 -16.91 -15.94
CA ASN A 114 -1.09 -17.18 -17.23
C ASN A 114 -1.66 -15.96 -17.97
N PHE A 115 -0.94 -14.83 -17.97
CA PHE A 115 -1.36 -13.67 -18.75
C PHE A 115 -1.09 -13.93 -20.23
N ASP A 116 -2.12 -14.35 -20.95
CA ASP A 116 -2.06 -14.52 -22.41
C ASP A 116 -2.05 -13.14 -23.07
N TRP A 117 -0.87 -12.73 -23.56
CA TRP A 117 -0.69 -11.45 -24.27
C TRP A 117 -1.41 -11.40 -25.62
N ASP A 118 -1.97 -12.52 -26.09
CA ASP A 118 -2.60 -12.64 -27.41
C ASP A 118 -4.10 -12.30 -27.41
N VAL A 119 -4.67 -11.96 -26.24
CA VAL A 119 -6.06 -11.51 -26.17
C VAL A 119 -6.15 -10.04 -26.54
N LYS A 120 -6.32 -9.79 -27.84
CA LYS A 120 -6.69 -8.48 -28.39
C LYS A 120 -7.99 -8.00 -27.72
N GLY A 121 -7.86 -7.04 -26.79
CA GLY A 121 -9.02 -6.39 -26.17
C GLY A 121 -9.11 -6.55 -24.66
N LEU A 122 -8.12 -7.12 -23.97
CA LEU A 122 -8.12 -7.12 -22.51
C LEU A 122 -7.79 -5.71 -21.98
N THR A 123 -8.83 -4.90 -21.82
CA THR A 123 -8.74 -3.76 -20.91
C THR A 123 -8.79 -4.34 -19.50
N LEU A 124 -7.65 -4.34 -18.80
CA LEU A 124 -7.63 -4.63 -17.36
C LEU A 124 -8.66 -3.73 -16.70
N GLU A 125 -9.68 -4.31 -16.07
CA GLU A 125 -10.60 -3.53 -15.26
C GLU A 125 -9.88 -3.04 -14.02
N GLU A 126 -10.31 -1.89 -13.51
CA GLU A 126 -9.73 -1.28 -12.33
C GLU A 126 -10.20 -2.05 -11.09
N MET A 127 -9.27 -2.66 -10.34
CA MET A 127 -9.59 -3.34 -9.09
C MET A 127 -9.98 -2.32 -8.03
N LYS A 128 -11.20 -2.39 -7.53
CA LYS A 128 -11.65 -1.55 -6.42
C LYS A 128 -11.23 -2.17 -5.10
N ILE A 129 -10.40 -1.44 -4.36
CA ILE A 129 -9.85 -1.91 -3.10
C ILE A 129 -10.27 -0.95 -2.00
N THR A 130 -10.84 -1.50 -0.93
CA THR A 130 -11.15 -0.72 0.28
C THR A 130 -10.33 -1.26 1.44
N ILE A 131 -9.56 -0.39 2.06
CA ILE A 131 -8.77 -0.70 3.26
C ILE A 131 -9.32 0.14 4.40
N THR A 132 -9.53 -0.50 5.54
CA THR A 132 -9.89 0.17 6.80
C THR A 132 -8.76 -0.01 7.80
N MET A 133 -8.30 1.08 8.42
CA MET A 133 -7.19 1.08 9.36
C MET A 133 -7.24 2.31 10.28
N PRO A 134 -6.70 2.25 11.51
CA PRO A 134 -6.75 3.38 12.45
C PRO A 134 -5.74 4.49 12.15
N THR A 135 -4.55 4.12 11.71
CA THR A 135 -3.41 5.03 11.47
C THR A 135 -2.72 4.68 10.17
N ILE A 136 -2.05 5.67 9.56
CA ILE A 136 -1.29 5.48 8.33
C ILE A 136 0.05 6.20 8.44
N GLU A 137 1.15 5.51 8.17
CA GLU A 137 2.52 6.04 8.20
C GLU A 137 3.22 5.96 6.85
N LYS A 138 2.80 5.03 5.98
CA LYS A 138 3.35 4.93 4.63
C LYS A 138 2.32 4.48 3.60
N ILE A 139 2.35 5.10 2.42
CA ILE A 139 1.70 4.64 1.19
C ILE A 139 2.76 4.53 0.10
N GLU A 140 3.02 3.33 -0.38
CA GLU A 140 3.83 3.09 -1.57
C GLU A 140 2.95 2.51 -2.68
N ALA A 141 2.92 3.19 -3.84
CA ALA A 141 2.06 2.78 -4.94
C ALA A 141 2.81 2.77 -6.27
N VAL A 142 2.71 1.66 -7.00
CA VAL A 142 3.36 1.48 -8.30
C VAL A 142 2.32 1.01 -9.32
N GLY A 143 2.12 1.77 -10.40
CA GLY A 143 1.21 1.31 -11.45
C GLY A 143 0.32 2.39 -12.02
N LEU A 144 -0.96 2.07 -12.21
CA LEU A 144 -1.99 2.93 -12.77
C LEU A 144 -3.22 2.92 -11.87
N GLY A 145 -3.68 4.07 -11.38
CA GLY A 145 -4.89 4.06 -10.58
C GLY A 145 -5.16 5.32 -9.79
N ASN A 146 -6.06 5.19 -8.84
CA ASN A 146 -6.45 6.24 -7.93
C ASN A 146 -6.31 5.79 -6.48
N ILE A 147 -5.91 6.72 -5.61
CA ILE A 147 -5.87 6.53 -4.16
C ILE A 147 -6.66 7.66 -3.52
N ARG A 148 -7.53 7.32 -2.57
CA ARG A 148 -8.27 8.31 -1.78
C ARG A 148 -8.21 7.95 -0.31
N PHE A 149 -7.91 8.92 0.51
CA PHE A 149 -7.99 8.82 1.96
C PHE A 149 -8.37 10.17 2.58
N GLU A 150 -9.06 10.13 3.71
CA GLU A 150 -9.53 11.32 4.38
C GLU A 150 -9.40 11.17 5.90
N ASP A 151 -9.18 12.28 6.58
CA ASP A 151 -9.26 12.43 8.04
C ASP A 151 -8.22 11.62 8.84
N PHE A 152 -7.04 11.38 8.25
CA PHE A 152 -5.94 10.76 8.98
C PHE A 152 -5.11 11.77 9.76
N THR A 153 -4.65 11.34 10.93
CA THR A 153 -3.66 12.04 11.73
C THR A 153 -2.47 11.11 11.95
N SER A 154 -1.26 11.60 11.72
CA SER A 154 -0.02 10.83 11.87
C SER A 154 1.11 11.73 12.38
N ASP A 155 2.05 11.18 13.12
CA ASP A 155 3.29 11.91 13.41
C ASP A 155 4.15 11.97 12.14
N ASP A 156 4.34 10.86 11.48
CA ASP A 156 5.11 10.74 10.23
C ASP A 156 4.27 10.06 9.17
N LEU A 157 4.16 10.67 7.96
CA LEU A 157 3.56 10.04 6.81
C LEU A 157 4.49 10.14 5.60
N GLU A 158 4.81 9.00 4.99
CA GLU A 158 5.50 8.93 3.70
C GLU A 158 4.55 8.47 2.59
N ILE A 159 4.51 9.23 1.50
CA ILE A 159 3.75 8.92 0.28
C ILE A 159 4.74 8.79 -0.87
N GLU A 160 4.91 7.59 -1.39
CA GLU A 160 5.75 7.32 -2.55
C GLU A 160 4.92 6.75 -3.70
N VAL A 161 4.90 7.45 -4.84
CA VAL A 161 4.04 7.08 -5.98
C VAL A 161 4.86 7.04 -7.26
N ARG A 162 4.77 5.91 -7.96
CA ARG A 162 5.46 5.68 -9.23
C ARG A 162 4.48 5.25 -10.33
N GLY A 163 4.48 5.97 -11.44
CA GLY A 163 3.59 5.72 -12.57
C GLY A 163 2.35 6.64 -12.56
N PRO A 164 1.44 6.47 -13.52
CA PRO A 164 0.28 7.35 -13.67
C PRO A 164 -0.81 7.07 -12.62
N VAL A 165 -0.48 7.31 -11.36
CA VAL A 165 -1.35 7.20 -10.20
C VAL A 165 -1.78 8.58 -9.74
N LYS A 166 -3.06 8.74 -9.40
CA LYS A 166 -3.62 9.95 -8.81
C LYS A 166 -3.95 9.70 -7.35
N ILE A 167 -3.41 10.51 -6.47
CA ILE A 167 -3.69 10.46 -5.04
C ILE A 167 -4.45 11.71 -4.59
N ARG A 168 -5.48 11.53 -3.79
CA ARG A 168 -6.19 12.61 -3.08
C ARG A 168 -6.30 12.26 -1.63
N GLY A 169 -5.89 13.19 -0.77
CA GLY A 169 -5.89 12.93 0.66
C GLY A 169 -6.07 14.17 1.50
N GLU A 170 -6.72 13.97 2.65
CA GLU A 170 -6.75 14.93 3.75
C GLU A 170 -5.97 14.34 4.92
N ILE A 171 -4.95 15.07 5.39
CA ILE A 171 -3.99 14.61 6.38
C ILE A 171 -3.59 15.73 7.34
N ASN A 172 -3.49 15.39 8.61
CA ASN A 172 -2.80 16.20 9.60
C ASN A 172 -1.56 15.41 10.08
N ALA A 173 -0.37 15.84 9.67
CA ALA A 173 0.87 15.17 10.02
C ALA A 173 1.89 16.13 10.64
N HIS A 174 2.75 15.63 11.54
CA HIS A 174 3.90 16.42 11.97
C HIS A 174 4.93 16.49 10.84
N ASN A 175 5.32 15.36 10.29
CA ASN A 175 6.22 15.28 9.12
C ASN A 175 5.50 14.59 7.96
N LEU A 176 5.57 15.20 6.78
CA LEU A 176 5.01 14.67 5.55
C LEU A 176 6.10 14.59 4.48
N ILE A 177 6.38 13.36 4.01
CA ILE A 177 7.31 13.10 2.93
C ILE A 177 6.51 12.68 1.69
N ILE A 178 6.75 13.33 0.55
CA ILE A 178 6.07 13.07 -0.71
C ILE A 178 7.09 12.83 -1.81
N LYS A 179 7.02 11.68 -2.47
CA LYS A 179 7.84 11.35 -3.64
C LYS A 179 6.93 10.96 -4.80
N LEU A 180 6.90 11.77 -5.84
CA LEU A 180 6.08 11.55 -7.03
C LEU A 180 6.96 11.39 -8.26
N THR A 181 6.77 10.30 -9.01
CA THR A 181 7.53 10.06 -10.24
C THR A 181 6.69 9.37 -11.32
N GLY A 182 6.98 9.61 -12.60
CA GLY A 182 6.39 8.89 -13.72
C GLY A 182 4.95 9.28 -14.06
N LYS A 183 4.62 10.58 -14.11
CA LYS A 183 3.29 11.13 -14.39
C LYS A 183 2.28 10.99 -13.26
N SER A 184 2.74 10.85 -12.04
CA SER A 184 1.86 10.82 -10.88
C SER A 184 1.32 12.21 -10.51
N GLU A 185 0.15 12.24 -9.90
CA GLU A 185 -0.49 13.47 -9.43
C GLU A 185 -0.91 13.30 -7.96
N ALA A 186 -0.59 14.26 -7.11
CA ALA A 186 -1.11 14.32 -5.74
C ALA A 186 -1.88 15.63 -5.54
N ASP A 187 -3.07 15.51 -4.90
CA ASP A 187 -3.92 16.62 -4.49
C ASP A 187 -4.18 16.45 -3.00
N LEU A 188 -3.51 17.25 -2.17
CA LEU A 188 -3.46 17.08 -0.73
C LEU A 188 -3.99 18.31 0.00
N SER A 189 -4.68 18.04 1.11
CA SER A 189 -5.24 19.06 2.02
C SER A 189 -4.95 18.72 3.48
N GLY A 190 -5.15 19.70 4.37
CA GLY A 190 -4.94 19.58 5.81
C GLY A 190 -3.77 20.39 6.33
N ASN A 191 -3.00 19.84 7.26
CA ASN A 191 -1.90 20.58 7.92
C ASN A 191 -0.67 19.69 8.10
N THR A 192 0.53 20.30 8.01
CA THR A 192 1.78 19.67 8.39
C THR A 192 2.77 20.67 8.98
N ASN A 193 3.61 20.24 9.91
CA ASN A 193 4.70 21.10 10.36
C ASN A 193 5.83 21.11 9.32
N ASN A 194 6.24 19.94 8.86
CA ASN A 194 7.34 19.78 7.92
C ASN A 194 6.88 19.05 6.67
N LEU A 195 7.02 19.69 5.51
CA LEU A 195 6.80 19.08 4.19
C LEU A 195 8.14 18.83 3.51
N ASN A 196 8.42 17.59 3.11
CA ASN A 196 9.53 17.25 2.20
C ASN A 196 8.94 16.68 0.92
N ALA A 197 9.04 17.38 -0.20
CA ALA A 197 8.42 17.00 -1.46
C ALA A 197 9.45 16.90 -2.59
N ARG A 198 9.56 15.71 -3.20
CA ARG A 198 10.36 15.45 -4.38
C ARG A 198 9.44 15.02 -5.53
N ILE A 199 9.42 15.83 -6.61
CA ILE A 199 8.49 15.70 -7.73
C ILE A 199 9.26 15.59 -9.03
N GLU A 200 9.19 14.45 -9.70
CA GLU A 200 10.04 14.12 -10.83
C GLU A 200 9.25 13.51 -12.02
N PHE A 201 9.81 13.62 -13.23
CA PHE A 201 9.35 12.93 -14.44
C PHE A 201 7.87 13.17 -14.79
N ALA A 202 7.53 14.41 -15.09
CA ALA A 202 6.22 14.89 -15.51
C ALA A 202 5.11 14.70 -14.44
N SER A 203 5.49 14.67 -13.17
CA SER A 203 4.57 14.53 -12.05
C SER A 203 4.10 15.89 -11.52
N ARG A 204 3.04 15.87 -10.71
CA ARG A 204 2.43 17.11 -10.23
C ARG A 204 1.95 17.00 -8.78
N LEU A 205 2.36 17.95 -7.95
CA LEU A 205 1.84 18.14 -6.60
C LEU A 205 0.91 19.37 -6.57
N ARG A 206 -0.31 19.17 -6.06
CA ARG A 206 -1.27 20.24 -5.72
C ARG A 206 -1.52 20.22 -4.23
N ALA A 207 -0.87 21.11 -3.51
CA ALA A 207 -0.93 21.20 -2.04
C ALA A 207 -1.25 22.62 -1.55
N TYR A 208 -2.01 23.40 -2.32
CA TYR A 208 -2.47 24.72 -1.85
C TYR A 208 -3.42 24.66 -0.66
N HIS A 209 -4.10 23.52 -0.49
CA HIS A 209 -5.01 23.27 0.62
C HIS A 209 -4.34 22.53 1.79
N LEU A 210 -3.07 22.21 1.66
CA LEU A 210 -2.22 21.67 2.72
C LEU A 210 -1.39 22.84 3.31
N GLN A 211 -1.69 23.23 4.54
CA GLN A 211 -0.93 24.27 5.24
C GLN A 211 0.35 23.64 5.81
N ALA A 212 1.51 23.99 5.27
CA ALA A 212 2.80 23.64 5.85
C ALA A 212 3.38 24.79 6.69
N GLN A 213 4.06 24.48 7.77
CA GLN A 213 4.86 25.47 8.49
C GLN A 213 6.17 25.68 7.72
N ASP A 214 6.97 24.61 7.58
CA ASP A 214 8.22 24.63 6.84
C ASP A 214 8.18 23.61 5.70
N ALA A 215 8.82 23.90 4.56
CA ALA A 215 8.83 23.00 3.42
C ALA A 215 10.19 23.02 2.71
N PHE A 216 10.63 21.80 2.32
CA PHE A 216 11.64 21.56 1.31
C PHE A 216 10.98 20.98 0.07
N VAL A 217 11.14 21.61 -1.09
CA VAL A 217 10.49 21.22 -2.34
C VAL A 217 11.51 21.15 -3.46
N GLU A 218 11.74 19.94 -3.96
CA GLU A 218 12.60 19.64 -5.10
C GLU A 218 11.74 19.21 -6.30
N VAL A 219 11.87 19.89 -7.45
CA VAL A 219 11.08 19.59 -8.64
C VAL A 219 11.98 19.48 -9.87
N SER A 220 11.85 18.40 -10.64
CA SER A 220 12.66 18.19 -11.83
C SER A 220 11.91 17.45 -12.95
N GLY A 221 12.43 17.52 -14.19
CA GLY A 221 11.94 16.69 -15.28
C GLY A 221 10.52 17.00 -15.76
N ALA A 222 10.21 18.24 -16.09
CA ALA A 222 8.91 18.72 -16.57
C ALA A 222 7.77 18.52 -15.54
N SER A 223 8.10 18.65 -14.28
CA SER A 223 7.18 18.50 -13.15
C SER A 223 6.76 19.84 -12.56
N SER A 224 5.77 19.83 -11.68
CA SER A 224 5.35 21.05 -10.98
C SER A 224 4.84 20.78 -9.57
N ALA A 225 5.08 21.73 -8.67
CA ALA A 225 4.56 21.73 -7.32
C ALA A 225 3.82 23.03 -7.00
N LYS A 226 2.70 22.91 -6.29
CA LYS A 226 1.94 24.02 -5.73
C LYS A 226 1.81 23.83 -4.23
N VAL A 227 2.43 24.69 -3.44
CA VAL A 227 2.49 24.54 -1.98
C VAL A 227 1.96 25.77 -1.26
N ASN A 228 1.59 25.62 0.00
CA ASN A 228 1.16 26.71 0.88
C ASN A 228 1.98 26.65 2.17
N VAL A 229 2.88 27.61 2.37
CA VAL A 229 3.90 27.61 3.42
C VAL A 229 3.87 28.91 4.21
N SER A 230 3.95 28.80 5.53
CA SER A 230 3.88 29.96 6.43
C SER A 230 5.23 30.38 7.06
N GLY A 231 6.15 29.45 7.24
CA GLY A 231 7.48 29.67 7.85
C GLY A 231 8.60 29.74 6.79
N THR A 232 9.35 28.67 6.60
CA THR A 232 10.47 28.61 5.64
C THR A 232 10.12 27.74 4.44
N LEU A 233 10.39 28.25 3.24
CA LEU A 233 10.30 27.47 1.99
C LEU A 233 11.69 27.39 1.34
N GLU A 234 12.24 26.18 1.35
CA GLU A 234 13.48 25.83 0.66
C GLU A 234 13.11 25.16 -0.68
N MET A 235 13.65 25.68 -1.79
CA MET A 235 13.28 25.26 -3.16
C MET A 235 14.49 24.89 -3.99
N ASP A 236 14.36 23.78 -4.73
CA ASP A 236 15.28 23.34 -5.77
C ASP A 236 14.49 23.09 -7.06
N GLU A 237 14.67 23.95 -8.05
CA GLU A 237 13.97 23.88 -9.34
C GLU A 237 14.92 23.43 -10.44
N GLY A 238 14.76 22.20 -10.90
CA GLY A 238 15.47 21.66 -12.06
C GLY A 238 14.93 22.20 -13.40
N VAL A 239 15.55 21.77 -14.49
CA VAL A 239 15.20 22.21 -15.85
C VAL A 239 13.77 21.82 -16.21
N ALA A 240 13.03 22.79 -16.79
CA ALA A 240 11.62 22.63 -17.23
C ALA A 240 10.64 22.28 -16.10
N SER A 241 10.91 22.70 -14.89
CA SER A 241 10.02 22.50 -13.72
C SER A 241 9.56 23.85 -13.14
N ASP A 242 8.56 23.80 -12.27
CA ASP A 242 7.93 24.99 -11.71
C ASP A 242 7.47 24.75 -10.27
N ILE A 243 7.80 25.67 -9.36
CA ILE A 243 7.31 25.69 -7.98
C ILE A 243 6.52 26.97 -7.76
N ASP A 244 5.21 26.84 -7.59
CA ASP A 244 4.30 27.94 -7.25
C ASP A 244 3.89 27.82 -5.78
N TYR A 245 3.89 28.92 -5.04
CA TYR A 245 3.60 28.89 -3.61
C TYR A 245 2.64 29.98 -3.15
N ARG A 246 1.97 29.71 -2.04
CA ARG A 246 1.14 30.64 -1.28
C ARG A 246 1.68 30.80 0.15
N GLY A 247 1.16 31.80 0.85
CA GLY A 247 1.64 32.18 2.18
C GLY A 247 2.68 33.28 2.11
N ASN A 248 3.41 33.46 3.18
CA ASN A 248 4.47 34.48 3.27
C ASN A 248 5.75 33.89 3.88
N PRO A 249 6.31 32.80 3.29
CA PRO A 249 7.48 32.14 3.83
C PRO A 249 8.77 32.95 3.64
N GLN A 250 9.77 32.66 4.47
CA GLN A 250 11.15 32.98 4.16
C GLN A 250 11.63 32.01 3.05
N ILE A 251 12.10 32.57 1.92
CA ILE A 251 12.52 31.79 0.75
C ILE A 251 14.00 31.49 0.80
N ILE A 252 14.39 30.22 0.59
CA ILE A 252 15.76 29.76 0.34
C ILE A 252 15.75 29.05 -1.02
N ARG A 253 16.59 29.48 -1.97
CA ARG A 253 16.72 28.85 -3.29
C ARG A 253 18.07 28.19 -3.40
N HIS A 254 18.08 26.98 -3.94
CA HIS A 254 19.28 26.29 -4.36
C HIS A 254 19.44 26.44 -5.87
N ASP A 255 20.63 26.83 -6.31
CA ASP A 255 21.00 27.06 -7.74
C ASP A 255 21.59 25.77 -8.35
#